data_8c4797fec8c452d5a9b70286ccda3014
#
_entry.id   8c4797fec8c452d5a9b70286ccda3014
#
_cell.length_a   1.000
_cell.length_b   1.000
_cell.length_c   1.000
_cell.angle_alpha   90.00
_cell.angle_beta   90.00
_cell.angle_gamma   90.00
#
_symmetry.space_group_name_H-M   'P 1'
#
loop_
_entity.id
_entity.type
_entity.pdbx_description
1 polymer ?
#
loop_
_entity_poly.entity_id
_entity_poly.type
_entity_poly.pdbx_seq_one_letter_code
_entity_poly.pdbx_strand_id
1 'polypeptide(L)'
;MERVGVDVLGPFPHTDWGNRYVLVAMDYFTKWPKAYAVPDQSAATTAERLVEEMFCCFGAPENLHSDQGRNFESQVMKEVCDWLGVRKTRTTPLHPQSDGLVERFNRTLTTQLSVLTSRHQRDWDRHLPLVLWACRSAVQESTGCTPALLMFGRKLRTPVDLAFGSPPEPEVGGEAGPNYLRQLRQRLESAHAFARRHLTEAGGRQKRAYDTQCRGCPLAPGDRVWVYNPRRKRGLCPKLTDSGVGPCVILGRLSDVVYRVRMGPGRRPVALHRDRLAP
;
A
#
# COMPACT_ATOMS: atom_id res chain seq x y z
N MET A 1 11.84 -9.82 -0.77
CA MET A 1 10.54 -9.12 -0.93
C MET A 1 9.88 -9.62 -2.19
N GLU A 2 8.72 -10.28 -2.09
CA GLU A 2 8.01 -10.78 -3.27
C GLU A 2 7.13 -9.68 -3.90
N ARG A 3 6.42 -8.95 -3.05
CA ARG A 3 5.50 -7.90 -3.49
C ARG A 3 5.63 -6.64 -2.66
N VAL A 4 5.87 -5.52 -3.32
CA VAL A 4 5.99 -4.20 -2.71
C VAL A 4 4.89 -3.29 -3.25
N GLY A 5 4.20 -2.60 -2.35
CA GLY A 5 3.27 -1.52 -2.69
C GLY A 5 3.96 -0.18 -2.59
N VAL A 6 3.71 0.71 -3.55
CA VAL A 6 4.27 2.06 -3.59
C VAL A 6 3.18 3.09 -3.83
N ASP A 7 3.34 4.26 -3.21
CA ASP A 7 2.44 5.39 -3.35
C ASP A 7 3.18 6.71 -3.07
N VAL A 8 2.66 7.84 -3.54
CA VAL A 8 3.20 9.17 -3.26
C VAL A 8 2.18 9.99 -2.50
N LEU A 9 2.57 10.39 -1.31
CA LEU A 9 1.78 11.19 -0.39
C LEU A 9 2.16 12.66 -0.48
N GLY A 10 1.19 13.56 -0.50
CA GLY A 10 1.39 15.01 -0.59
C GLY A 10 0.45 15.70 -1.59
N PRO A 11 0.68 16.97 -1.95
CA PRO A 11 1.80 17.81 -1.52
C PRO A 11 1.70 18.29 -0.07
N PHE A 12 2.83 18.30 0.62
CA PHE A 12 3.00 18.91 1.92
C PHE A 12 3.62 20.32 1.80
N PRO A 13 3.65 21.11 2.87
CA PRO A 13 4.44 22.33 2.91
C PRO A 13 5.91 22.06 2.59
N HIS A 14 6.56 22.96 1.86
CA HIS A 14 7.99 22.84 1.58
C HIS A 14 8.79 22.83 2.88
N THR A 15 9.66 21.84 3.01
CA THR A 15 10.60 21.79 4.13
C THR A 15 11.82 22.69 3.88
N ASP A 16 12.62 22.89 4.91
CA ASP A 16 13.90 23.60 4.80
C ASP A 16 14.87 22.88 3.84
N TRP A 17 14.69 21.58 3.60
CA TRP A 17 15.47 20.78 2.66
C TRP A 17 14.84 20.70 1.26
N GLY A 18 13.77 21.46 1.02
CA GLY A 18 13.10 21.55 -0.27
C GLY A 18 12.15 20.40 -0.58
N ASN A 19 11.87 19.50 0.35
CA ASN A 19 10.97 18.38 0.15
C ASN A 19 9.51 18.82 0.20
N ARG A 20 8.67 18.16 -0.57
CA ARG A 20 7.23 18.45 -0.68
C ARG A 20 6.35 17.21 -0.69
N TYR A 21 6.91 16.05 -0.99
CA TYR A 21 6.20 14.79 -1.08
C TYR A 21 6.90 13.71 -0.28
N VAL A 22 6.17 12.64 0.02
CA VAL A 22 6.72 11.42 0.62
C VAL A 22 6.43 10.27 -0.33
N LEU A 23 7.47 9.67 -0.87
CA LEU A 23 7.37 8.38 -1.57
C LEU A 23 7.34 7.28 -0.51
N VAL A 24 6.26 6.52 -0.47
CA VAL A 24 6.05 5.39 0.45
C VAL A 24 6.21 4.09 -0.30
N ALA A 25 6.94 3.16 0.30
CA ALA A 25 7.05 1.79 -0.19
C ALA A 25 6.86 0.81 0.97
N MET A 26 6.09 -0.27 0.76
CA MET A 26 5.78 -1.22 1.82
C MET A 26 5.75 -2.65 1.30
N ASP A 27 6.46 -3.54 1.97
CA ASP A 27 6.40 -4.97 1.68
C ASP A 27 5.06 -5.58 2.14
N TYR A 28 4.39 -6.29 1.25
CA TYR A 28 3.07 -6.86 1.51
C TYR A 28 3.07 -7.95 2.57
N PHE A 29 4.15 -8.70 2.72
CA PHE A 29 4.24 -9.78 3.68
C PHE A 29 4.68 -9.29 5.06
N THR A 30 5.88 -8.72 5.16
CA THR A 30 6.46 -8.30 6.44
C THR A 30 5.84 -7.02 6.99
N LYS A 31 5.13 -6.25 6.16
CA LYS A 31 4.65 -4.90 6.46
C LYS A 31 5.77 -3.91 6.75
N TRP A 32 7.00 -4.20 6.27
CA TRP A 32 8.14 -3.31 6.42
C TRP A 32 7.94 -2.04 5.60
N PRO A 33 7.82 -0.88 6.26
CA PRO A 33 7.60 0.38 5.57
C PRO A 33 8.92 1.09 5.29
N LYS A 34 9.00 1.76 4.16
CA LYS A 34 9.96 2.77 3.79
C LYS A 34 9.20 4.05 3.41
N ALA A 35 9.75 5.20 3.73
CA ALA A 35 9.22 6.49 3.33
C ALA A 35 10.38 7.44 3.07
N TYR A 36 10.34 8.11 1.93
CA TYR A 36 11.40 8.98 1.45
C TYR A 36 10.83 10.36 1.19
N ALA A 37 11.39 11.38 1.84
CA ALA A 37 11.08 12.77 1.52
C ALA A 37 11.67 13.10 0.15
N VAL A 38 10.84 13.65 -0.74
CA VAL A 38 11.24 13.99 -2.11
C VAL A 38 10.72 15.38 -2.49
N PRO A 39 11.45 16.11 -3.33
CA PRO A 39 11.07 17.47 -3.72
C PRO A 39 9.86 17.48 -4.67
N ASP A 40 9.75 16.47 -5.50
CA ASP A 40 8.70 16.33 -6.50
C ASP A 40 8.23 14.87 -6.63
N GLN A 41 7.17 14.66 -7.41
CA GLN A 41 6.63 13.35 -7.73
C GLN A 41 6.95 12.93 -9.17
N SER A 42 8.09 13.39 -9.71
CA SER A 42 8.49 13.02 -11.07
C SER A 42 8.82 11.53 -11.16
N ALA A 43 8.74 11.00 -12.38
CA ALA A 43 9.08 9.60 -12.62
C ALA A 43 10.56 9.32 -12.34
N ALA A 44 11.45 10.26 -12.67
CA ALA A 44 12.88 10.14 -12.44
C ALA A 44 13.19 10.07 -10.93
N THR A 45 12.72 11.05 -10.14
CA THR A 45 12.89 11.06 -8.67
C THR A 45 12.31 9.80 -8.02
N THR A 46 11.12 9.36 -8.47
CA THR A 46 10.48 8.16 -7.94
C THR A 46 11.30 6.90 -8.23
N ALA A 47 11.77 6.74 -9.47
CA ALA A 47 12.57 5.59 -9.88
C ALA A 47 13.93 5.55 -9.17
N GLU A 48 14.65 6.69 -9.13
CA GLU A 48 15.93 6.83 -8.44
C GLU A 48 15.83 6.40 -6.98
N ARG A 49 14.87 6.96 -6.24
CA ARG A 49 14.69 6.62 -4.81
C ARG A 49 14.32 5.16 -4.57
N LEU A 50 13.48 4.58 -5.42
CA LEU A 50 13.15 3.16 -5.30
C LEU A 50 14.36 2.27 -5.58
N VAL A 51 15.16 2.59 -6.59
CA VAL A 51 16.35 1.81 -6.93
C VAL A 51 17.42 1.95 -5.85
N GLU A 52 17.84 3.17 -5.55
CA GLU A 52 18.97 3.42 -4.67
C GLU A 52 18.72 3.01 -3.22
N GLU A 53 17.54 3.39 -2.69
CA GLU A 53 17.29 3.25 -1.25
C GLU A 53 16.46 2.03 -0.87
N MET A 54 15.81 1.39 -1.85
CA MET A 54 15.03 0.19 -1.58
C MET A 54 15.60 -1.02 -2.27
N PHE A 55 15.73 -1.02 -3.61
CA PHE A 55 16.16 -2.21 -4.32
C PHE A 55 17.62 -2.55 -4.07
N CYS A 56 18.50 -1.55 -3.98
CA CYS A 56 19.90 -1.77 -3.59
C CYS A 56 20.06 -2.28 -2.14
N CYS A 57 19.11 -1.96 -1.25
CA CYS A 57 19.17 -2.41 0.15
C CYS A 57 18.56 -3.80 0.39
N PHE A 58 17.49 -4.14 -0.35
CA PHE A 58 16.67 -5.32 -0.05
C PHE A 58 16.52 -6.28 -1.24
N GLY A 59 17.11 -5.96 -2.38
CA GLY A 59 16.87 -6.64 -3.66
C GLY A 59 15.63 -6.12 -4.38
N ALA A 60 15.59 -6.28 -5.70
CA ALA A 60 14.42 -5.96 -6.51
C ALA A 60 13.26 -6.92 -6.17
N PRO A 61 12.02 -6.43 -6.01
CA PRO A 61 10.87 -7.28 -5.74
C PRO A 61 10.44 -8.03 -7.01
N GLU A 62 9.74 -9.14 -6.86
CA GLU A 62 9.11 -9.81 -8.01
C GLU A 62 7.96 -8.98 -8.59
N ASN A 63 7.19 -8.31 -7.70
CA ASN A 63 6.03 -7.53 -8.08
C ASN A 63 6.07 -6.14 -7.42
N LEU A 64 5.95 -5.09 -8.22
CA LEU A 64 5.77 -3.72 -7.77
C LEU A 64 4.32 -3.30 -8.03
N HIS A 65 3.59 -2.96 -6.97
CA HIS A 65 2.19 -2.56 -7.04
C HIS A 65 2.02 -1.08 -6.76
N SER A 66 1.32 -0.35 -7.63
CA SER A 66 1.07 1.08 -7.46
C SER A 66 -0.34 1.45 -7.92
N ASP A 67 -0.74 2.68 -7.66
CA ASP A 67 -1.85 3.31 -8.36
C ASP A 67 -1.50 3.57 -9.84
N GLN A 68 -2.39 4.25 -10.56
CA GLN A 68 -2.20 4.65 -11.95
C GLN A 68 -1.66 6.10 -12.05
N GLY A 69 -0.89 6.54 -11.08
CA GLY A 69 -0.21 7.82 -11.10
C GLY A 69 0.73 7.95 -12.32
N ARG A 70 0.83 9.15 -12.89
CA ARG A 70 1.65 9.39 -14.09
C ARG A 70 3.13 9.05 -13.89
N ASN A 71 3.65 9.24 -12.69
CA ASN A 71 5.01 8.88 -12.31
C ASN A 71 5.24 7.36 -12.37
N PHE A 72 4.27 6.56 -11.91
CA PHE A 72 4.34 5.10 -11.93
C PHE A 72 4.04 4.49 -13.31
N GLU A 73 3.25 5.16 -14.15
CA GLU A 73 2.91 4.72 -15.51
C GLU A 73 3.87 5.29 -16.58
N SER A 74 4.98 5.90 -16.16
CA SER A 74 5.97 6.51 -17.03
C SER A 74 6.83 5.47 -17.75
N GLN A 75 7.42 5.87 -18.86
CA GLN A 75 8.38 5.04 -19.61
C GLN A 75 9.60 4.70 -18.77
N VAL A 76 10.13 5.67 -17.98
CA VAL A 76 11.27 5.46 -17.08
C VAL A 76 10.99 4.34 -16.07
N MET A 77 9.84 4.38 -15.40
CA MET A 77 9.47 3.34 -14.44
C MET A 77 9.31 1.98 -15.10
N LYS A 78 8.75 1.94 -16.29
CA LYS A 78 8.62 0.71 -17.07
C LYS A 78 9.99 0.11 -17.42
N GLU A 79 10.91 0.92 -17.94
CA GLU A 79 12.27 0.49 -18.28
C GLU A 79 13.03 -0.04 -17.05
N VAL A 80 12.95 0.64 -15.91
CA VAL A 80 13.55 0.18 -14.65
C VAL A 80 12.97 -1.18 -14.24
N CYS A 81 11.65 -1.35 -14.30
CA CYS A 81 11.02 -2.62 -13.98
C CYS A 81 11.44 -3.74 -14.94
N ASP A 82 11.47 -3.46 -16.25
CA ASP A 82 11.84 -4.43 -17.28
C ASP A 82 13.32 -4.86 -17.13
N TRP A 83 14.23 -3.92 -16.84
CA TRP A 83 15.66 -4.21 -16.63
C TRP A 83 15.93 -5.06 -15.38
N LEU A 84 15.16 -4.82 -14.31
CA LEU A 84 15.32 -5.55 -13.06
C LEU A 84 14.45 -6.82 -12.99
N GLY A 85 13.70 -7.14 -14.04
CA GLY A 85 12.78 -8.29 -14.07
C GLY A 85 11.60 -8.16 -13.10
N VAL A 86 11.23 -6.93 -12.74
CA VAL A 86 10.15 -6.61 -11.80
C VAL A 86 8.81 -6.56 -12.54
N ARG A 87 7.85 -7.38 -12.13
CA ARG A 87 6.50 -7.32 -12.68
C ARG A 87 5.71 -6.16 -12.09
N LYS A 88 5.46 -5.14 -12.88
CA LYS A 88 4.62 -4.03 -12.45
C LYS A 88 3.14 -4.39 -12.52
N THR A 89 2.43 -4.23 -11.40
CA THR A 89 1.00 -4.39 -11.27
C THR A 89 0.36 -3.07 -10.83
N ARG A 90 -0.91 -2.86 -11.15
CA ARG A 90 -1.62 -1.62 -10.83
C ARG A 90 -2.99 -1.89 -10.23
N THR A 91 -3.47 -0.95 -9.45
CA THR A 91 -4.84 -0.98 -8.94
C THR A 91 -5.85 -0.92 -10.08
N THR A 92 -6.95 -1.63 -9.94
CA THR A 92 -8.07 -1.48 -10.88
C THR A 92 -8.64 -0.08 -10.74
N PRO A 93 -8.91 0.64 -11.85
CA PRO A 93 -9.44 1.99 -11.79
C PRO A 93 -10.66 2.08 -10.90
N LEU A 94 -10.62 3.01 -9.94
CA LEU A 94 -11.73 3.32 -9.04
C LEU A 94 -12.13 2.20 -8.05
N HIS A 95 -11.20 1.27 -7.77
CA HIS A 95 -11.34 0.30 -6.70
C HIS A 95 -10.13 0.40 -5.74
N PRO A 96 -10.13 1.36 -4.80
CA PRO A 96 -9.00 1.65 -3.91
C PRO A 96 -8.70 0.52 -2.93
N GLN A 97 -9.60 -0.44 -2.75
CA GLN A 97 -9.41 -1.56 -1.80
C GLN A 97 -8.23 -2.47 -2.16
N SER A 98 -7.79 -2.48 -3.41
CA SER A 98 -6.60 -3.25 -3.83
C SER A 98 -5.29 -2.66 -3.31
N ASP A 99 -5.26 -1.36 -2.96
CA ASP A 99 -4.10 -0.65 -2.41
C ASP A 99 -4.25 -0.29 -0.93
N GLY A 100 -5.27 -0.85 -0.29
CA GLY A 100 -5.64 -0.55 1.10
C GLY A 100 -4.53 -0.77 2.13
N LEU A 101 -3.42 -1.46 1.78
CA LEU A 101 -2.27 -1.61 2.67
C LEU A 101 -1.49 -0.29 2.77
N VAL A 102 -1.05 0.24 1.63
CA VAL A 102 -0.25 1.48 1.58
C VAL A 102 -1.11 2.68 1.99
N GLU A 103 -2.38 2.73 1.57
CA GLU A 103 -3.32 3.77 1.97
C GLU A 103 -3.51 3.84 3.50
N ARG A 104 -3.71 2.69 4.17
CA ARG A 104 -3.81 2.65 5.64
C ARG A 104 -2.52 3.12 6.30
N PHE A 105 -1.37 2.70 5.78
CA PHE A 105 -0.10 3.15 6.28
C PHE A 105 0.09 4.67 6.07
N ASN A 106 -0.29 5.21 4.93
CA ASN A 106 -0.25 6.64 4.64
C ASN A 106 -1.08 7.44 5.65
N ARG A 107 -2.25 6.94 6.03
CA ARG A 107 -3.08 7.56 7.08
C ARG A 107 -2.36 7.55 8.44
N THR A 108 -1.79 6.42 8.83
CA THR A 108 -1.00 6.30 10.07
C THR A 108 0.20 7.24 10.05
N LEU A 109 0.95 7.27 8.95
CA LEU A 109 2.11 8.13 8.75
C LEU A 109 1.74 9.62 8.90
N THR A 110 0.68 10.04 8.21
CA THR A 110 0.20 11.42 8.28
C THR A 110 -0.24 11.81 9.69
N THR A 111 -0.96 10.92 10.38
CA THR A 111 -1.40 11.16 11.76
C THR A 111 -0.21 11.30 12.70
N GLN A 112 0.79 10.43 12.60
CA GLN A 112 1.98 10.51 13.46
C GLN A 112 2.84 11.74 13.14
N LEU A 113 3.01 12.07 11.87
CA LEU A 113 3.70 13.30 11.47
C LEU A 113 2.98 14.54 12.00
N SER A 114 1.66 14.60 11.96
CA SER A 114 0.90 15.76 12.44
C SER A 114 1.09 16.03 13.94
N VAL A 115 1.41 15.01 14.73
CA VAL A 115 1.70 15.14 16.16
C VAL A 115 3.12 15.65 16.42
N LEU A 116 4.08 15.25 15.58
CA LEU A 116 5.50 15.55 15.76
C LEU A 116 5.94 16.87 15.12
N THR A 117 5.24 17.25 14.05
CA THR A 117 5.60 18.42 13.24
C THR A 117 5.31 19.73 13.96
N SER A 118 6.20 20.71 13.82
CA SER A 118 6.04 22.05 14.36
C SER A 118 4.84 22.79 13.75
N ARG A 119 4.45 23.93 14.36
CA ARG A 119 3.35 24.78 13.83
C ARG A 119 3.62 25.30 12.41
N HIS A 120 4.89 25.44 12.02
CA HIS A 120 5.28 25.90 10.68
C HIS A 120 5.29 24.79 9.62
N GLN A 121 5.19 23.54 10.03
CA GLN A 121 5.13 22.36 9.18
C GLN A 121 6.27 22.25 8.14
N ARG A 122 7.45 22.80 8.44
CA ARG A 122 8.62 22.76 7.55
C ARG A 122 9.66 21.72 7.95
N ASP A 123 9.40 20.96 8.98
CA ASP A 123 10.28 19.98 9.61
C ASP A 123 9.76 18.54 9.56
N TRP A 124 8.65 18.29 8.82
CA TRP A 124 8.02 16.97 8.77
C TRP A 124 8.95 15.88 8.25
N ASP A 125 9.85 16.21 7.31
CA ASP A 125 10.81 15.25 6.74
C ASP A 125 11.86 14.78 7.77
N ARG A 126 12.21 15.61 8.74
CA ARG A 126 13.11 15.24 9.85
C ARG A 126 12.52 14.19 10.79
N HIS A 127 11.20 14.11 10.86
CA HIS A 127 10.50 13.19 11.74
C HIS A 127 10.22 11.83 11.09
N LEU A 128 10.34 11.71 9.76
CA LEU A 128 10.11 10.45 9.04
C LEU A 128 10.88 9.25 9.61
N PRO A 129 12.21 9.37 9.92
CA PRO A 129 12.96 8.24 10.45
C PRO A 129 12.42 7.73 11.78
N LEU A 130 11.99 8.63 12.67
CA LEU A 130 11.45 8.30 13.98
C LEU A 130 10.08 7.62 13.86
N VAL A 131 9.21 8.14 13.00
CA VAL A 131 7.90 7.54 12.71
C VAL A 131 8.08 6.15 12.10
N LEU A 132 8.99 5.98 11.16
CA LEU A 132 9.29 4.67 10.57
C LEU A 132 9.84 3.69 11.61
N TRP A 133 10.70 4.16 12.51
CA TRP A 133 11.22 3.31 13.59
C TRP A 133 10.09 2.82 14.51
N ALA A 134 9.20 3.72 14.92
CA ALA A 134 8.02 3.36 15.70
C ALA A 134 7.13 2.33 14.97
N CYS A 135 6.80 2.58 13.68
CA CYS A 135 6.00 1.67 12.88
C CYS A 135 6.64 0.28 12.70
N ARG A 136 7.95 0.22 12.54
CA ARG A 136 8.71 -1.04 12.38
C ARG A 136 8.80 -1.84 13.67
N SER A 137 8.70 -1.17 14.83
CA SER A 137 8.76 -1.78 16.16
C SER A 137 7.39 -2.15 16.72
N ALA A 138 6.31 -1.59 16.18
CA ALA A 138 4.94 -1.86 16.60
C ALA A 138 4.41 -3.17 16.01
N VAL A 139 3.60 -3.89 16.79
CA VAL A 139 2.90 -5.10 16.33
C VAL A 139 1.82 -4.71 15.33
N GLN A 140 1.85 -5.31 14.16
CA GLN A 140 0.84 -5.13 13.12
C GLN A 140 -0.32 -6.10 13.34
N GLU A 141 -1.54 -5.57 13.42
CA GLU A 141 -2.75 -6.36 13.66
C GLU A 141 -2.91 -7.52 12.66
N SER A 142 -2.61 -7.27 11.39
CA SER A 142 -2.78 -8.26 10.32
C SER A 142 -1.79 -9.42 10.36
N THR A 143 -0.61 -9.23 10.93
CA THR A 143 0.44 -10.26 11.02
C THR A 143 0.63 -10.82 12.42
N GLY A 144 0.18 -10.09 13.45
CA GLY A 144 0.45 -10.42 14.86
C GLY A 144 1.92 -10.26 15.25
N CYS A 145 2.76 -9.74 14.38
CA CYS A 145 4.20 -9.57 14.57
C CYS A 145 4.63 -8.13 14.28
N THR A 146 5.82 -7.74 14.76
CA THR A 146 6.43 -6.50 14.32
C THR A 146 7.05 -6.67 12.93
N PRO A 147 7.04 -5.63 12.07
CA PRO A 147 7.72 -5.69 10.77
C PRO A 147 9.21 -6.05 10.90
N ALA A 148 9.88 -5.56 11.93
CA ALA A 148 11.27 -5.86 12.19
C ALA A 148 11.53 -7.35 12.47
N LEU A 149 10.67 -7.98 13.24
CA LEU A 149 10.79 -9.42 13.53
C LEU A 149 10.63 -10.25 12.25
N LEU A 150 9.65 -9.90 11.41
CA LEU A 150 9.41 -10.60 10.15
C LEU A 150 10.52 -10.35 9.10
N MET A 151 11.15 -9.18 9.14
CA MET A 151 12.20 -8.82 8.18
C MET A 151 13.58 -9.35 8.58
N PHE A 152 13.93 -9.26 9.87
CA PHE A 152 15.29 -9.53 10.36
C PHE A 152 15.37 -10.67 11.38
N GLY A 153 14.25 -11.28 11.75
CA GLY A 153 14.21 -12.33 12.79
C GLY A 153 14.50 -11.82 14.21
N ARG A 154 14.53 -10.49 14.41
CA ARG A 154 14.76 -9.85 15.72
C ARG A 154 13.95 -8.58 15.87
N LYS A 155 13.69 -8.18 17.10
CA LYS A 155 13.12 -6.87 17.41
C LYS A 155 14.16 -5.77 17.24
N LEU A 156 13.69 -4.56 16.92
CA LEU A 156 14.54 -3.36 17.00
C LEU A 156 14.61 -2.91 18.46
N ARG A 157 15.80 -2.52 18.89
CA ARG A 157 15.96 -1.84 20.19
C ARG A 157 15.34 -0.44 20.09
N THR A 158 14.47 -0.12 21.02
CA THR A 158 13.84 1.21 21.13
C THR A 158 14.55 2.05 22.18
N PRO A 159 14.35 3.38 22.24
CA PRO A 159 14.89 4.21 23.31
C PRO A 159 14.48 3.75 24.70
N VAL A 160 13.28 3.17 24.84
CA VAL A 160 12.79 2.59 26.09
C VAL A 160 13.63 1.36 26.48
N ASP A 161 13.97 0.51 25.54
CA ASP A 161 14.84 -0.65 25.79
C ASP A 161 16.26 -0.24 26.21
N LEU A 162 16.73 0.92 25.68
CA LEU A 162 18.04 1.44 26.07
C LEU A 162 18.02 2.07 27.48
N ALA A 163 16.91 2.69 27.87
CA ALA A 163 16.77 3.34 29.18
C ALA A 163 16.48 2.36 30.31
N PHE A 164 15.67 1.33 30.06
CA PHE A 164 15.17 0.41 31.08
C PHE A 164 15.66 -1.04 30.91
N GLY A 165 16.47 -1.30 29.90
CA GLY A 165 16.86 -2.66 29.48
C GLY A 165 15.81 -3.33 28.60
N SER A 166 16.26 -4.16 27.68
CA SER A 166 15.36 -5.00 26.88
C SER A 166 14.82 -6.12 27.77
N PRO A 167 13.55 -6.53 27.61
CA PRO A 167 13.07 -7.77 28.21
C PRO A 167 14.05 -8.91 27.84
N PRO A 168 14.35 -9.83 28.75
CA PRO A 168 15.25 -10.92 28.45
C PRO A 168 14.71 -11.68 27.25
N GLU A 169 15.44 -11.59 26.13
CA GLU A 169 15.23 -12.56 25.05
C GLU A 169 15.64 -13.91 25.62
N PRO A 170 14.91 -15.01 25.32
CA PRO A 170 15.31 -16.33 25.75
C PRO A 170 16.77 -16.52 25.32
N GLU A 171 17.67 -16.73 26.29
CA GLU A 171 19.10 -16.89 26.07
C GLU A 171 19.32 -17.98 25.03
N VAL A 172 19.68 -17.60 23.85
CA VAL A 172 20.18 -18.50 22.85
C VAL A 172 21.67 -18.55 23.10
N GLY A 173 22.09 -19.64 23.74
CA GLY A 173 23.46 -19.88 24.19
C GLY A 173 24.52 -19.37 23.23
N GLY A 174 25.45 -18.62 23.78
CA GLY A 174 26.45 -17.82 23.08
C GLY A 174 27.54 -18.63 22.36
N GLU A 175 27.19 -19.36 21.33
CA GLU A 175 28.14 -19.87 20.36
C GLU A 175 27.87 -19.24 18.99
N ALA A 176 28.72 -18.27 18.64
CA ALA A 176 28.82 -17.72 17.29
C ALA A 176 29.33 -18.87 16.35
N GLY A 177 28.39 -19.46 15.61
CA GLY A 177 28.75 -20.56 14.72
C GLY A 177 27.53 -21.11 13.97
N PRO A 178 27.59 -22.32 13.44
CA PRO A 178 26.52 -22.99 12.69
C PRO A 178 25.18 -23.02 13.43
N ASN A 179 25.22 -23.02 14.77
CA ASN A 179 24.01 -22.95 15.61
C ASN A 179 23.26 -21.63 15.52
N TYR A 180 23.95 -20.48 15.44
CA TYR A 180 23.32 -19.18 15.31
C TYR A 180 22.49 -19.06 14.02
N LEU A 181 23.06 -19.46 12.88
CA LEU A 181 22.35 -19.42 11.60
C LEU A 181 21.13 -20.35 11.59
N ARG A 182 21.26 -21.53 12.19
CA ARG A 182 20.14 -22.47 12.34
C ARG A 182 19.02 -21.89 13.19
N GLN A 183 19.36 -21.27 14.31
CA GLN A 183 18.40 -20.65 15.22
C GLN A 183 17.74 -19.42 14.59
N LEU A 184 18.51 -18.56 13.91
CA LEU A 184 17.95 -17.41 13.18
C LEU A 184 16.97 -17.88 12.10
N ARG A 185 17.33 -18.88 11.32
CA ARG A 185 16.47 -19.50 10.31
C ARG A 185 15.19 -20.04 10.94
N GLN A 186 15.30 -20.78 12.04
CA GLN A 186 14.19 -21.36 12.76
C GLN A 186 13.23 -20.28 13.33
N ARG A 187 13.79 -19.17 13.88
CA ARG A 187 13.00 -18.01 14.33
C ARG A 187 12.25 -17.35 13.18
N LEU A 188 12.91 -17.13 12.03
CA LEU A 188 12.28 -16.56 10.85
C LEU A 188 11.18 -17.49 10.32
N GLU A 189 11.45 -18.79 10.19
CA GLU A 189 10.46 -19.77 9.71
C GLU A 189 9.23 -19.82 10.64
N SER A 190 9.44 -19.82 11.97
CA SER A 190 8.37 -19.81 12.95
C SER A 190 7.54 -18.51 12.91
N ALA A 191 8.21 -17.35 12.86
CA ALA A 191 7.55 -16.04 12.76
C ALA A 191 6.78 -15.91 11.44
N HIS A 192 7.36 -16.37 10.34
CA HIS A 192 6.70 -16.36 9.03
C HIS A 192 5.49 -17.30 8.96
N ALA A 193 5.59 -18.51 9.55
CA ALA A 193 4.48 -19.45 9.62
C ALA A 193 3.33 -18.86 10.46
N PHE A 194 3.64 -18.24 11.59
CA PHE A 194 2.66 -17.53 12.42
C PHE A 194 2.00 -16.38 11.66
N ALA A 195 2.79 -15.52 11.02
CA ALA A 195 2.29 -14.39 10.25
C ALA A 195 1.39 -14.82 9.08
N ARG A 196 1.75 -15.89 8.36
CA ARG A 196 0.90 -16.43 7.27
C ARG A 196 -0.47 -16.85 7.75
N ARG A 197 -0.56 -17.52 8.91
CA ARG A 197 -1.86 -17.89 9.50
C ARG A 197 -2.70 -16.65 9.81
N HIS A 198 -2.11 -15.67 10.48
CA HIS A 198 -2.81 -14.42 10.81
C HIS A 198 -3.25 -13.63 9.57
N LEU A 199 -2.43 -13.58 8.53
CA LEU A 199 -2.79 -12.95 7.25
C LEU A 199 -3.97 -13.66 6.58
N THR A 200 -3.99 -14.99 6.60
CA THR A 200 -5.11 -15.79 6.06
C THR A 200 -6.40 -15.51 6.83
N GLU A 201 -6.34 -15.49 8.15
CA GLU A 201 -7.49 -15.18 9.01
C GLU A 201 -7.98 -13.74 8.80
N ALA A 202 -7.06 -12.77 8.77
CA ALA A 202 -7.37 -11.36 8.52
C ALA A 202 -8.02 -11.18 7.13
N GLY A 203 -7.47 -11.82 6.10
CA GLY A 203 -8.05 -11.85 4.75
C GLY A 203 -9.46 -12.44 4.74
N GLY A 204 -9.68 -13.54 5.47
CA GLY A 204 -11.00 -14.14 5.63
C GLY A 204 -12.01 -13.23 6.35
N ARG A 205 -11.58 -12.48 7.38
CA ARG A 205 -12.42 -11.47 8.04
C ARG A 205 -12.78 -10.32 7.10
N GLN A 206 -11.79 -9.78 6.37
CA GLN A 206 -12.02 -8.70 5.41
C GLN A 206 -12.97 -9.14 4.29
N LYS A 207 -12.79 -10.35 3.76
CA LYS A 207 -13.69 -10.91 2.73
C LYS A 207 -15.12 -11.01 3.26
N ARG A 208 -15.34 -11.59 4.44
CA ARG A 208 -16.67 -11.71 5.04
C ARG A 208 -17.35 -10.37 5.27
N ALA A 209 -16.61 -9.37 5.79
CA ALA A 209 -17.12 -8.01 5.98
C ALA A 209 -17.53 -7.38 4.65
N TYR A 210 -16.70 -7.55 3.60
CA TYR A 210 -16.99 -7.08 2.25
C TYR A 210 -18.24 -7.77 1.67
N ASP A 211 -18.31 -9.11 1.72
CA ASP A 211 -19.43 -9.90 1.19
C ASP A 211 -20.74 -9.53 1.90
N THR A 212 -20.67 -9.13 3.18
CA THR A 212 -21.85 -8.67 3.95
C THR A 212 -22.34 -7.30 3.48
N GLN A 213 -21.43 -6.40 3.09
CA GLN A 213 -21.78 -5.10 2.52
C GLN A 213 -22.27 -5.19 1.07
N CYS A 214 -21.78 -6.18 0.31
CA CYS A 214 -22.15 -6.41 -1.08
C CYS A 214 -23.47 -7.20 -1.24
N ARG A 215 -24.45 -7.06 -0.35
CA ARG A 215 -25.77 -7.69 -0.41
C ARG A 215 -26.64 -7.09 -1.52
N GLY A 216 -26.28 -7.37 -2.76
CA GLY A 216 -27.11 -7.09 -3.93
C GLY A 216 -27.26 -8.35 -4.78
N CYS A 217 -28.44 -8.59 -5.34
CA CYS A 217 -28.62 -9.65 -6.35
C CYS A 217 -27.53 -9.56 -7.42
N PRO A 218 -26.95 -10.69 -7.86
CA PRO A 218 -26.03 -10.69 -8.98
C PRO A 218 -26.74 -10.08 -10.19
N LEU A 219 -26.07 -9.13 -10.84
CA LEU A 219 -26.59 -8.48 -12.03
C LEU A 219 -26.40 -9.42 -13.23
N ALA A 220 -27.43 -9.55 -14.06
CA ALA A 220 -27.40 -10.38 -15.24
C ALA A 220 -27.07 -9.57 -16.51
N PRO A 221 -26.52 -10.22 -17.56
CA PRO A 221 -26.41 -9.58 -18.87
C PRO A 221 -27.78 -9.13 -19.37
N GLY A 222 -27.87 -7.88 -19.82
CA GLY A 222 -29.12 -7.24 -20.22
C GLY A 222 -29.73 -6.32 -19.16
N ASP A 223 -29.33 -6.41 -17.90
CA ASP A 223 -29.83 -5.52 -16.83
C ASP A 223 -29.46 -4.07 -17.11
N ARG A 224 -30.42 -3.18 -16.78
CA ARG A 224 -30.20 -1.73 -16.83
C ARG A 224 -29.71 -1.25 -15.47
N VAL A 225 -28.63 -0.49 -15.46
CA VAL A 225 -28.00 -0.02 -14.24
C VAL A 225 -27.61 1.46 -14.36
N TRP A 226 -27.60 2.15 -13.25
CA TRP A 226 -26.97 3.46 -13.12
C TRP A 226 -25.51 3.29 -12.74
N VAL A 227 -24.63 4.07 -13.40
CA VAL A 227 -23.19 4.04 -13.16
C VAL A 227 -22.79 5.29 -12.40
N TYR A 228 -22.22 5.13 -11.21
CA TYR A 228 -21.62 6.22 -10.47
C TYR A 228 -20.34 6.71 -11.18
N ASN A 229 -20.31 7.98 -11.59
CA ASN A 229 -19.18 8.63 -12.27
C ASN A 229 -18.68 9.85 -11.51
N PRO A 230 -17.62 9.74 -10.70
CA PRO A 230 -17.12 10.84 -9.87
C PRO A 230 -16.28 11.87 -10.64
N ARG A 231 -16.22 11.81 -11.97
CA ARG A 231 -15.42 12.76 -12.76
C ARG A 231 -15.94 14.18 -12.59
N ARG A 232 -15.05 15.06 -12.13
CA ARG A 232 -15.34 16.49 -12.02
C ARG A 232 -15.49 17.11 -13.40
N LYS A 233 -16.56 17.83 -13.63
CA LYS A 233 -16.74 18.65 -14.83
C LYS A 233 -16.18 20.03 -14.55
N ARG A 234 -15.35 20.56 -15.45
CA ARG A 234 -14.73 21.88 -15.32
C ARG A 234 -15.84 22.95 -15.27
N GLY A 235 -15.79 23.83 -14.28
CA GLY A 235 -16.77 24.92 -14.11
C GLY A 235 -18.04 24.55 -13.33
N LEU A 236 -18.20 23.31 -12.86
CA LEU A 236 -19.36 22.89 -12.05
C LEU A 236 -18.96 22.52 -10.63
N CYS A 237 -19.82 22.88 -9.66
CA CYS A 237 -19.64 22.47 -8.28
C CYS A 237 -19.91 20.95 -8.14
N PRO A 238 -18.95 20.14 -7.66
CA PRO A 238 -19.13 18.68 -7.56
C PRO A 238 -20.31 18.28 -6.64
N LYS A 239 -20.60 19.09 -5.62
CA LYS A 239 -21.70 18.82 -4.67
C LYS A 239 -23.09 19.03 -5.26
N LEU A 240 -23.19 19.76 -6.37
CA LEU A 240 -24.45 20.07 -7.06
C LEU A 240 -24.56 19.34 -8.41
N THR A 241 -23.62 18.46 -8.71
CA THR A 241 -23.60 17.71 -9.97
C THR A 241 -24.07 16.29 -9.72
N ASP A 242 -25.05 15.84 -10.50
CA ASP A 242 -25.46 14.44 -10.49
C ASP A 242 -24.31 13.58 -11.00
N SER A 243 -23.91 12.61 -10.16
CA SER A 243 -22.83 11.68 -10.45
C SER A 243 -23.31 10.39 -11.12
N GLY A 244 -24.64 10.22 -11.30
CA GLY A 244 -25.25 9.06 -11.95
C GLY A 244 -25.24 9.22 -13.48
N VAL A 245 -24.79 8.18 -14.17
CA VAL A 245 -24.89 8.07 -15.64
C VAL A 245 -25.70 6.81 -15.95
N GLY A 246 -26.83 6.99 -16.67
CA GLY A 246 -27.65 5.84 -17.01
C GLY A 246 -28.92 6.22 -17.78
N PRO A 247 -29.74 5.23 -18.14
CA PRO A 247 -29.50 3.80 -17.92
C PRO A 247 -28.40 3.21 -18.81
N CYS A 248 -27.50 2.46 -18.20
CA CYS A 248 -26.44 1.69 -18.88
C CYS A 248 -26.82 0.21 -18.92
N VAL A 249 -26.28 -0.55 -19.86
CA VAL A 249 -26.62 -1.98 -20.02
C VAL A 249 -25.43 -2.86 -19.68
N ILE A 250 -25.64 -3.88 -18.84
CA ILE A 250 -24.67 -4.93 -18.55
C ILE A 250 -24.54 -5.84 -19.75
N LEU A 251 -23.31 -6.01 -20.25
CA LEU A 251 -22.99 -6.90 -21.36
C LEU A 251 -22.55 -8.29 -20.90
N GLY A 252 -21.96 -8.37 -19.71
CA GLY A 252 -21.46 -9.62 -19.15
C GLY A 252 -20.76 -9.43 -17.83
N ARG A 253 -20.57 -10.53 -17.11
CA ARG A 253 -19.85 -10.62 -15.86
C ARG A 253 -18.43 -11.09 -16.16
N LEU A 254 -17.42 -10.33 -15.73
CA LEU A 254 -16.00 -10.66 -15.90
C LEU A 254 -15.44 -11.39 -14.67
N SER A 255 -15.96 -11.04 -13.48
CA SER A 255 -15.67 -11.73 -12.21
C SER A 255 -16.85 -11.53 -11.27
N ASP A 256 -16.77 -12.06 -10.04
CA ASP A 256 -17.83 -11.92 -9.03
C ASP A 256 -18.21 -10.47 -8.74
N VAL A 257 -17.28 -9.56 -8.93
CA VAL A 257 -17.43 -8.13 -8.61
C VAL A 257 -17.19 -7.19 -9.78
N VAL A 258 -16.83 -7.67 -10.97
CA VAL A 258 -16.53 -6.84 -12.14
C VAL A 258 -17.45 -7.19 -13.30
N TYR A 259 -18.09 -6.18 -13.85
CA TYR A 259 -19.04 -6.28 -14.93
C TYR A 259 -18.58 -5.45 -16.15
N ARG A 260 -18.85 -5.97 -17.33
CA ARG A 260 -18.67 -5.24 -18.59
C ARG A 260 -19.97 -4.48 -18.88
N VAL A 261 -19.88 -3.15 -18.91
CA VAL A 261 -21.05 -2.24 -19.01
C VAL A 261 -20.92 -1.37 -20.27
N ARG A 262 -22.02 -1.20 -21.01
CA ARG A 262 -22.15 -0.25 -22.12
C ARG A 262 -22.82 1.03 -21.61
N MET A 263 -22.09 2.14 -21.63
CA MET A 263 -22.54 3.42 -21.11
C MET A 263 -23.36 4.28 -22.11
N GLY A 264 -23.77 3.70 -23.24
CA GLY A 264 -24.61 4.36 -24.26
C GLY A 264 -24.34 3.83 -25.67
N PRO A 265 -25.21 4.19 -26.64
CA PRO A 265 -25.02 3.79 -28.03
C PRO A 265 -23.71 4.33 -28.58
N GLY A 266 -22.93 3.51 -29.31
CA GLY A 266 -21.65 3.89 -29.91
C GLY A 266 -20.45 4.03 -28.96
N ARG A 267 -20.62 3.90 -27.66
CA ARG A 267 -19.49 3.94 -26.70
C ARG A 267 -18.88 2.54 -26.51
N ARG A 268 -17.54 2.50 -26.39
CA ARG A 268 -16.83 1.26 -26.07
C ARG A 268 -17.24 0.76 -24.69
N PRO A 269 -17.48 -0.57 -24.54
CA PRO A 269 -17.76 -1.16 -23.23
C PRO A 269 -16.63 -0.93 -22.24
N VAL A 270 -16.99 -0.69 -20.97
CA VAL A 270 -16.03 -0.44 -19.89
C VAL A 270 -16.22 -1.51 -18.81
N ALA A 271 -15.12 -1.99 -18.24
CA ALA A 271 -15.16 -2.86 -17.07
C ALA A 271 -15.33 -2.00 -15.82
N LEU A 272 -16.38 -2.27 -15.03
CA LEU A 272 -16.70 -1.52 -13.82
C LEU A 272 -16.94 -2.47 -12.65
N HIS A 273 -16.53 -2.03 -11.47
CA HIS A 273 -16.79 -2.74 -10.23
C HIS A 273 -18.26 -2.61 -9.81
N ARG A 274 -18.79 -3.62 -9.13
CA ARG A 274 -20.18 -3.71 -8.64
C ARG A 274 -20.59 -2.47 -7.82
N ASP A 275 -19.72 -1.98 -6.95
CA ASP A 275 -20.00 -0.84 -6.07
C ASP A 275 -20.33 0.47 -6.81
N ARG A 276 -20.06 0.52 -8.10
CA ARG A 276 -20.38 1.65 -8.98
C ARG A 276 -21.67 1.48 -9.75
N LEU A 277 -22.34 0.35 -9.58
CA LEU A 277 -23.53 -0.04 -10.31
C LEU A 277 -24.72 -0.07 -9.35
N ALA A 278 -25.72 0.76 -9.61
CA ALA A 278 -27.03 0.72 -8.95
C ALA A 278 -28.05 0.17 -9.94
N PRO A 279 -28.87 -0.82 -9.53
CA PRO A 279 -29.95 -1.34 -10.37
C PRO A 279 -31.01 -0.29 -10.63
#